data_c304690dbbf8e192e5ab85a841a63e84
#
_entry.id   c304690dbbf8e192e5ab85a841a63e84
#
_cell.length_a   1.000
_cell.length_b   1.000
_cell.length_c   1.000
_cell.angle_alpha   90.00
_cell.angle_beta   90.00
_cell.angle_gamma   90.00
#
_symmetry.space_group_name_H-M   'P 1'
#
loop_
_entity.id
_entity.type
_entity.pdbx_description
1 polymer ?
#
loop_
_entity_poly.entity_id
_entity_poly.type
_entity_poly.pdbx_seq_one_letter_code
_entity_poly.pdbx_strand_id
1 'polypeptide(L)'
;NLEVPRASEEETWNQVLADYDKAIELMMSSSPKSGYSNKYVALAFKSEAMLYAGSVAKYNETVTGRLTGLGTKTGVRVIGFDEDRWQEASKKYFTEAYKAASEVIKSGVYSLYKKKWAANDPEAQYQNMVDMFSDLSNNPENIYVKEYVYPTSTHAYDSYNLPLTFKAPLNCGVCPTADFVELFDGFDRYPDGTLKVTTGNSCTEGNYVMYDSPMDYYKNAEPRLRAYVIFPGDVFKGKEIEIYAGVYTGAAPVKPLLSDYSY
;
A
#
# COMPACT_ATOMS: atom_id res chain seq x y z
N ASN A 1 -10.24 34.62 24.71
CA ASN A 1 -9.39 33.61 24.05
C ASN A 1 -8.79 32.73 25.14
N LEU A 2 -9.29 31.49 25.25
CA LEU A 2 -8.65 30.42 26.03
C LEU A 2 -7.41 29.96 25.24
N GLU A 3 -6.23 30.41 25.64
CA GLU A 3 -4.97 29.87 25.14
C GLU A 3 -4.78 28.47 25.77
N VAL A 4 -5.21 27.44 25.10
CA VAL A 4 -4.92 26.05 25.49
C VAL A 4 -3.51 25.72 25.00
N PRO A 5 -2.56 25.37 25.87
CA PRO A 5 -1.23 24.96 25.45
C PRO A 5 -1.29 23.65 24.69
N ARG A 6 -0.33 23.43 23.77
CA ARG A 6 -0.20 22.14 23.07
C ARG A 6 0.22 21.06 24.06
N ALA A 7 -0.40 19.90 23.95
CA ALA A 7 0.03 18.69 24.62
C ALA A 7 1.36 18.18 24.02
N SER A 8 2.07 17.35 24.76
CA SER A 8 3.21 16.61 24.19
C SER A 8 2.74 15.57 23.15
N GLU A 9 3.66 15.10 22.34
CA GLU A 9 3.37 14.02 21.40
C GLU A 9 2.97 12.74 22.14
N GLU A 10 3.66 12.41 23.24
CA GLU A 10 3.32 11.24 24.06
C GLU A 10 1.91 11.37 24.67
N GLU A 11 1.55 12.52 25.22
CA GLU A 11 0.19 12.75 25.74
C GLU A 11 -0.87 12.62 24.66
N THR A 12 -0.59 13.12 23.45
CA THR A 12 -1.51 13.01 22.31
C THR A 12 -1.73 11.57 21.92
N TRP A 13 -0.68 10.75 21.79
CA TRP A 13 -0.81 9.33 21.46
C TRP A 13 -1.48 8.53 22.59
N ASN A 14 -1.25 8.90 23.85
CA ASN A 14 -1.94 8.29 24.98
C ASN A 14 -3.44 8.61 24.97
N GLN A 15 -3.83 9.82 24.57
CA GLN A 15 -5.24 10.17 24.40
C GLN A 15 -5.88 9.38 23.24
N VAL A 16 -5.20 9.27 22.09
CA VAL A 16 -5.66 8.46 20.96
C VAL A 16 -5.89 7.01 21.39
N LEU A 17 -4.96 6.43 22.17
CA LEU A 17 -5.11 5.08 22.71
C LEU A 17 -6.35 4.97 23.61
N ALA A 18 -6.53 5.91 24.54
CA ALA A 18 -7.68 5.90 25.45
C ALA A 18 -9.02 6.06 24.73
N ASP A 19 -9.06 6.89 23.66
CA ASP A 19 -10.26 7.09 22.85
C ASP A 19 -10.64 5.80 22.08
N TYR A 20 -9.64 5.09 21.52
CA TYR A 20 -9.90 3.77 20.89
C TYR A 20 -10.35 2.73 21.91
N ASP A 21 -9.75 2.67 23.10
CA ASP A 21 -10.16 1.75 24.16
C ASP A 21 -11.61 2.00 24.56
N LYS A 22 -11.99 3.27 24.66
CA LYS A 22 -13.37 3.65 24.98
C LYS A 22 -14.34 3.31 23.85
N ALA A 23 -13.94 3.51 22.59
CA ALA A 23 -14.74 3.13 21.45
C ALA A 23 -14.95 1.60 21.39
N ILE A 24 -13.91 0.81 21.64
CA ILE A 24 -13.97 -0.67 21.67
C ILE A 24 -14.91 -1.16 22.79
N GLU A 25 -14.91 -0.50 23.95
CA GLU A 25 -15.81 -0.80 25.07
C GLU A 25 -17.28 -0.55 24.71
N LEU A 26 -17.55 0.55 24.00
CA LEU A 26 -18.92 1.03 23.75
C LEU A 26 -19.56 0.47 22.48
N MET A 27 -18.74 0.07 21.49
CA MET A 27 -19.23 -0.39 20.19
C MET A 27 -19.66 -1.85 20.21
N MET A 28 -20.74 -2.16 19.47
CA MET A 28 -21.19 -3.52 19.23
C MET A 28 -20.24 -4.28 18.30
N SER A 29 -20.26 -5.62 18.39
CA SER A 29 -19.47 -6.50 17.51
C SER A 29 -20.02 -6.58 16.08
N SER A 30 -21.24 -6.13 15.82
CA SER A 30 -21.84 -6.06 14.48
C SER A 30 -22.28 -4.64 14.17
N SER A 31 -22.17 -4.27 12.88
CA SER A 31 -22.70 -2.99 12.40
C SER A 31 -24.19 -3.12 12.08
N PRO A 32 -25.00 -2.12 12.43
CA PRO A 32 -26.43 -2.12 12.08
C PRO A 32 -26.67 -1.93 10.58
N LYS A 33 -25.71 -1.36 9.88
CA LYS A 33 -25.73 -1.10 8.43
C LYS A 33 -24.33 -1.23 7.84
N SER A 34 -24.24 -1.56 6.54
CA SER A 34 -22.99 -1.47 5.79
C SER A 34 -22.41 -0.04 5.87
N GLY A 35 -21.08 0.07 5.94
CA GLY A 35 -20.36 1.35 6.04
C GLY A 35 -20.34 1.99 7.43
N TYR A 36 -20.99 1.39 8.44
CA TYR A 36 -20.91 1.84 9.83
C TYR A 36 -19.83 1.09 10.59
N SER A 37 -19.16 1.82 11.48
CA SER A 37 -18.12 1.24 12.34
C SER A 37 -18.71 0.31 13.40
N ASN A 38 -17.95 -0.73 13.73
CA ASN A 38 -18.22 -1.64 14.83
C ASN A 38 -16.95 -1.81 15.69
N LYS A 39 -17.01 -2.63 16.73
CA LYS A 39 -15.88 -2.92 17.62
C LYS A 39 -14.62 -3.33 16.86
N TYR A 40 -14.74 -4.13 15.82
CA TYR A 40 -13.57 -4.63 15.06
C TYR A 40 -12.95 -3.55 14.18
N VAL A 41 -13.74 -2.60 13.68
CA VAL A 41 -13.22 -1.41 13.00
C VAL A 41 -12.38 -0.58 13.96
N ALA A 42 -12.87 -0.35 15.19
CA ALA A 42 -12.11 0.38 16.21
C ALA A 42 -10.81 -0.36 16.59
N LEU A 43 -10.83 -1.68 16.71
CA LEU A 43 -9.64 -2.51 16.96
C LEU A 43 -8.64 -2.43 15.80
N ALA A 44 -9.09 -2.49 14.55
CA ALA A 44 -8.21 -2.40 13.39
C ALA A 44 -7.53 -1.04 13.33
N PHE A 45 -8.27 0.06 13.48
CA PHE A 45 -7.69 1.40 13.53
C PHE A 45 -6.81 1.64 14.76
N LYS A 46 -7.16 1.09 15.93
CA LYS A 46 -6.27 1.09 17.09
C LYS A 46 -4.94 0.42 16.76
N SER A 47 -4.98 -0.75 16.12
CA SER A 47 -3.76 -1.47 15.72
C SER A 47 -2.89 -0.62 14.81
N GLU A 48 -3.46 -0.01 13.78
CA GLU A 48 -2.72 0.86 12.85
C GLU A 48 -2.15 2.09 13.54
N ALA A 49 -2.95 2.82 14.30
CA ALA A 49 -2.52 4.02 15.01
C ALA A 49 -1.41 3.73 16.01
N MET A 50 -1.51 2.64 16.76
CA MET A 50 -0.49 2.27 17.75
C MET A 50 0.78 1.71 17.09
N LEU A 51 0.68 1.03 15.95
CA LEU A 51 1.84 0.64 15.16
C LEU A 51 2.61 1.88 14.67
N TYR A 52 1.89 2.89 14.19
CA TYR A 52 2.49 4.16 13.77
C TYR A 52 3.14 4.89 14.95
N ALA A 53 2.44 5.05 16.07
CA ALA A 53 2.97 5.70 17.27
C ALA A 53 4.23 5.02 17.80
N GLY A 54 4.24 3.68 17.85
CA GLY A 54 5.39 2.89 18.24
C GLY A 54 6.59 3.07 17.30
N SER A 55 6.31 3.18 16.01
CA SER A 55 7.33 3.44 14.98
C SER A 55 7.89 4.86 15.09
N VAL A 56 7.05 5.87 15.28
CA VAL A 56 7.50 7.24 15.50
C VAL A 56 8.42 7.31 16.72
N ALA A 57 8.02 6.71 17.84
CA ALA A 57 8.84 6.69 19.05
C ALA A 57 10.20 6.04 18.78
N LYS A 58 10.23 4.84 18.20
CA LYS A 58 11.44 4.06 17.98
C LYS A 58 12.37 4.67 16.93
N TYR A 59 11.84 4.97 15.75
CA TYR A 59 12.68 5.33 14.60
C TYR A 59 13.07 6.80 14.59
N ASN A 60 12.24 7.70 15.12
CA ASN A 60 12.62 9.09 15.27
C ASN A 60 13.84 9.26 16.19
N GLU A 61 13.96 8.42 17.22
CA GLU A 61 15.10 8.44 18.13
C GLU A 61 16.38 7.87 17.51
N THR A 62 16.24 6.86 16.64
CA THR A 62 17.37 6.12 16.07
C THR A 62 17.90 6.67 14.75
N VAL A 63 17.17 7.59 14.10
CA VAL A 63 17.56 8.15 12.81
C VAL A 63 18.48 9.35 12.98
N THR A 64 19.52 9.43 12.14
CA THR A 64 20.40 10.61 12.06
C THR A 64 19.58 11.84 11.65
N GLY A 65 19.70 12.94 12.38
CA GLY A 65 18.90 14.14 12.13
C GLY A 65 17.49 14.05 12.71
N ARG A 66 17.34 13.39 13.82
CA ARG A 66 16.10 13.26 14.58
C ARG A 66 15.25 14.53 14.56
N LEU A 67 13.99 14.38 14.17
CA LEU A 67 13.00 15.44 14.25
C LEU A 67 12.48 15.56 15.69
N THR A 68 12.75 16.68 16.33
CA THR A 68 12.29 16.95 17.68
C THR A 68 11.99 18.44 17.86
N GLY A 69 11.05 18.75 18.74
CA GLY A 69 10.68 20.13 19.03
C GLY A 69 10.05 20.29 20.40
N LEU A 70 10.41 21.39 21.06
CA LEU A 70 9.79 21.81 22.31
C LEU A 70 8.81 22.95 22.06
N GLY A 71 7.70 22.92 22.78
CA GLY A 71 6.76 24.06 22.81
C GLY A 71 7.43 25.28 23.40
N THR A 72 7.47 26.38 22.68
CA THR A 72 8.19 27.60 23.07
C THR A 72 7.70 28.22 24.37
N LYS A 73 6.43 28.06 24.76
CA LYS A 73 5.84 28.58 25.99
C LYS A 73 5.83 27.55 27.12
N THR A 74 5.72 26.27 26.80
CA THR A 74 5.49 25.19 27.79
C THR A 74 6.71 24.36 28.09
N GLY A 75 7.68 24.32 27.16
CA GLY A 75 8.84 23.43 27.24
C GLY A 75 8.53 21.96 27.03
N VAL A 76 7.25 21.59 26.80
CA VAL A 76 6.88 20.18 26.53
C VAL A 76 7.33 19.72 25.14
N ARG A 77 7.63 18.45 24.99
CA ARG A 77 8.03 17.83 23.72
C ARG A 77 6.82 17.66 22.80
N VAL A 78 6.64 18.63 21.88
CA VAL A 78 5.51 18.64 20.94
C VAL A 78 5.79 17.89 19.63
N ILE A 79 7.05 17.56 19.37
CA ILE A 79 7.49 16.71 18.26
C ILE A 79 8.52 15.73 18.80
N GLY A 80 8.27 14.45 18.63
CA GLY A 80 9.09 13.36 19.12
C GLY A 80 8.86 13.07 20.60
N PHE A 81 9.64 12.15 21.14
CA PHE A 81 9.56 11.66 22.52
C PHE A 81 10.78 12.12 23.32
N ASP A 82 10.66 12.22 24.63
CA ASP A 82 11.80 12.48 25.49
C ASP A 82 12.79 11.31 25.51
N GLU A 83 14.08 11.59 25.69
CA GLU A 83 15.17 10.62 25.55
C GLU A 83 15.06 9.44 26.51
N ASP A 84 14.49 9.66 27.69
CA ASP A 84 14.24 8.66 28.71
C ASP A 84 12.89 7.95 28.56
N ARG A 85 12.03 8.38 27.62
CA ARG A 85 10.65 7.89 27.46
C ARG A 85 10.41 7.05 26.21
N TRP A 86 11.14 7.29 25.13
CA TRP A 86 10.82 6.72 23.82
C TRP A 86 10.82 5.19 23.79
N GLN A 87 11.69 4.53 24.54
CA GLN A 87 11.78 3.05 24.56
C GLN A 87 10.53 2.43 25.20
N GLU A 88 10.12 2.98 26.35
CA GLU A 88 8.92 2.54 27.04
C GLU A 88 7.67 2.83 26.20
N ALA A 89 7.55 4.02 25.63
CA ALA A 89 6.46 4.44 24.77
C ALA A 89 6.36 3.53 23.52
N SER A 90 7.48 3.29 22.84
CA SER A 90 7.54 2.40 21.69
C SER A 90 7.06 0.98 22.01
N LYS A 91 7.60 0.40 23.10
CA LYS A 91 7.18 -0.93 23.56
C LYS A 91 5.69 -0.99 23.90
N LYS A 92 5.17 0.03 24.60
CA LYS A 92 3.75 0.16 24.95
C LYS A 92 2.89 0.14 23.70
N TYR A 93 3.15 1.04 22.74
CA TYR A 93 2.32 1.19 21.57
C TYR A 93 2.38 -0.04 20.64
N PHE A 94 3.54 -0.64 20.40
CA PHE A 94 3.63 -1.91 19.67
C PHE A 94 2.88 -3.05 20.36
N THR A 95 2.91 -3.08 21.69
CA THR A 95 2.15 -4.09 22.46
C THR A 95 0.64 -3.88 22.28
N GLU A 96 0.17 -2.65 22.32
CA GLU A 96 -1.25 -2.35 22.11
C GLU A 96 -1.70 -2.59 20.66
N ALA A 97 -0.85 -2.30 19.67
CA ALA A 97 -1.08 -2.66 18.27
C ALA A 97 -1.25 -4.17 18.10
N TYR A 98 -0.32 -4.95 18.66
CA TYR A 98 -0.37 -6.42 18.60
C TYR A 98 -1.62 -6.99 19.28
N LYS A 99 -1.99 -6.49 20.47
CA LYS A 99 -3.19 -6.94 21.18
C LYS A 99 -4.45 -6.70 20.35
N ALA A 100 -4.60 -5.49 19.78
CA ALA A 100 -5.75 -5.11 18.98
C ALA A 100 -5.87 -5.97 17.72
N ALA A 101 -4.80 -6.14 16.95
CA ALA A 101 -4.78 -7.01 15.78
C ALA A 101 -5.09 -8.47 16.15
N SER A 102 -4.49 -8.97 17.25
CA SER A 102 -4.73 -10.33 17.74
C SER A 102 -6.18 -10.57 18.14
N GLU A 103 -6.87 -9.58 18.70
CA GLU A 103 -8.30 -9.70 19.05
C GLU A 103 -9.16 -9.82 17.79
N VAL A 104 -8.88 -9.04 16.73
CA VAL A 104 -9.60 -9.17 15.44
C VAL A 104 -9.40 -10.57 14.87
N ILE A 105 -8.16 -11.06 14.81
CA ILE A 105 -7.84 -12.39 14.26
C ILE A 105 -8.52 -13.51 15.08
N LYS A 106 -8.42 -13.46 16.40
CA LYS A 106 -9.01 -14.47 17.30
C LYS A 106 -10.52 -14.47 17.31
N SER A 107 -11.17 -13.39 16.89
CA SER A 107 -12.62 -13.31 16.81
C SER A 107 -13.22 -14.32 15.81
N GLY A 108 -12.45 -14.69 14.78
CA GLY A 108 -12.93 -15.55 13.69
C GLY A 108 -14.01 -14.92 12.80
N VAL A 109 -14.31 -13.62 12.99
CA VAL A 109 -15.30 -12.89 12.20
C VAL A 109 -14.79 -12.62 10.78
N TYR A 110 -13.50 -12.41 10.66
CA TYR A 110 -12.82 -12.13 9.40
C TYR A 110 -11.88 -13.27 9.02
N SER A 111 -11.69 -13.47 7.73
CA SER A 111 -10.78 -14.50 7.21
C SER A 111 -10.24 -14.10 5.85
N LEU A 112 -9.15 -14.72 5.42
CA LEU A 112 -8.58 -14.46 4.09
C LEU A 112 -9.57 -14.90 3.00
N TYR A 113 -9.69 -14.10 1.95
CA TYR A 113 -10.47 -14.39 0.76
C TYR A 113 -9.78 -15.50 -0.06
N LYS A 114 -10.40 -16.66 -0.15
CA LYS A 114 -9.84 -17.85 -0.80
C LYS A 114 -10.83 -18.58 -1.70
N LYS A 115 -11.78 -17.89 -2.29
CA LYS A 115 -12.84 -18.52 -3.10
C LYS A 115 -12.32 -19.25 -4.34
N LYS A 116 -11.26 -18.71 -4.94
CA LYS A 116 -10.60 -19.31 -6.12
C LYS A 116 -9.14 -19.69 -5.87
N TRP A 117 -8.66 -19.49 -4.66
CA TRP A 117 -7.27 -19.77 -4.32
C TRP A 117 -6.93 -21.25 -4.51
N ALA A 118 -5.87 -21.52 -5.27
CA ALA A 118 -5.26 -22.83 -5.37
C ALA A 118 -3.75 -22.73 -5.20
N ALA A 119 -3.17 -23.61 -4.36
CA ALA A 119 -1.73 -23.68 -4.21
C ALA A 119 -1.09 -24.13 -5.52
N ASN A 120 0.04 -23.52 -5.90
CA ASN A 120 0.79 -23.82 -7.13
C ASN A 120 0.03 -23.56 -8.45
N ASP A 121 -1.01 -22.73 -8.41
CA ASP A 121 -1.74 -22.27 -9.59
C ASP A 121 -1.72 -20.73 -9.64
N PRO A 122 -0.74 -20.11 -10.32
CA PRO A 122 -0.61 -18.66 -10.39
C PRO A 122 -1.84 -17.96 -11.00
N GLU A 123 -2.53 -18.60 -11.97
CA GLU A 123 -3.72 -18.00 -12.58
C GLU A 123 -4.91 -18.01 -11.61
N ALA A 124 -5.12 -19.09 -10.86
CA ALA A 124 -6.14 -19.16 -9.82
C ALA A 124 -5.85 -18.16 -8.69
N GLN A 125 -4.59 -17.97 -8.33
CA GLN A 125 -4.15 -16.98 -7.34
C GLN A 125 -4.40 -15.54 -7.83
N TYR A 126 -4.01 -15.24 -9.07
CA TYR A 126 -4.31 -13.96 -9.73
C TYR A 126 -5.81 -13.66 -9.72
N GLN A 127 -6.61 -14.61 -10.21
CA GLN A 127 -8.05 -14.43 -10.29
C GLN A 127 -8.70 -14.28 -8.90
N ASN A 128 -8.17 -14.99 -7.89
CA ASN A 128 -8.61 -14.81 -6.50
C ASN A 128 -8.39 -13.39 -5.98
N MET A 129 -7.25 -12.78 -6.32
CA MET A 129 -6.95 -11.39 -5.94
C MET A 129 -7.86 -10.39 -6.66
N VAL A 130 -8.10 -10.58 -7.96
CA VAL A 130 -9.03 -9.72 -8.73
C VAL A 130 -10.45 -9.82 -8.17
N ASP A 131 -10.93 -11.03 -7.93
CA ASP A 131 -12.28 -11.27 -7.40
C ASP A 131 -12.45 -10.67 -5.99
N MET A 132 -11.42 -10.71 -5.16
CA MET A 132 -11.46 -10.14 -3.81
C MET A 132 -11.85 -8.65 -3.83
N PHE A 133 -11.29 -7.87 -4.76
CA PHE A 133 -11.62 -6.45 -4.89
C PHE A 133 -12.96 -6.19 -5.59
N SER A 134 -13.47 -7.17 -6.34
CA SER A 134 -14.73 -7.07 -7.06
C SER A 134 -15.93 -7.62 -6.28
N ASP A 135 -15.70 -8.41 -5.22
CA ASP A 135 -16.75 -9.02 -4.41
C ASP A 135 -17.20 -8.07 -3.29
N LEU A 136 -18.10 -7.18 -3.64
CA LEU A 136 -18.60 -6.13 -2.75
C LEU A 136 -19.44 -6.68 -1.58
N SER A 137 -20.08 -7.86 -1.74
CA SER A 137 -21.10 -8.33 -0.81
C SER A 137 -20.61 -9.41 0.14
N ASN A 138 -19.61 -10.19 -0.26
CA ASN A 138 -19.22 -11.42 0.45
C ASN A 138 -17.71 -11.55 0.61
N ASN A 139 -17.01 -10.42 0.74
CA ASN A 139 -15.58 -10.40 1.00
C ASN A 139 -15.31 -10.51 2.51
N PRO A 140 -14.83 -11.66 3.00
CA PRO A 140 -14.59 -11.88 4.42
C PRO A 140 -13.38 -11.10 4.97
N GLU A 141 -12.59 -10.45 4.13
CA GLU A 141 -11.48 -9.57 4.55
C GLU A 141 -11.93 -8.15 4.89
N ASN A 142 -13.13 -7.74 4.45
CA ASN A 142 -13.60 -6.37 4.62
C ASN A 142 -13.97 -6.07 6.07
N ILE A 143 -13.11 -5.36 6.79
CA ILE A 143 -13.35 -4.85 8.14
C ILE A 143 -14.14 -3.55 8.08
N TYR A 144 -13.74 -2.63 7.18
CA TYR A 144 -14.42 -1.36 6.96
C TYR A 144 -14.40 -1.01 5.48
N VAL A 145 -15.55 -0.64 4.92
CA VAL A 145 -15.71 -0.29 3.51
C VAL A 145 -16.41 1.04 3.37
N LYS A 146 -15.84 1.92 2.57
CA LYS A 146 -16.51 3.09 2.06
C LYS A 146 -17.06 2.77 0.67
N GLU A 147 -18.38 2.72 0.55
CA GLU A 147 -19.06 2.42 -0.70
C GLU A 147 -19.13 3.67 -1.60
N TYR A 148 -18.95 3.45 -2.90
CA TYR A 148 -19.16 4.43 -3.94
C TYR A 148 -20.23 3.91 -4.91
N VAL A 149 -21.25 4.70 -5.17
CA VAL A 149 -22.40 4.33 -6.01
C VAL A 149 -22.61 5.38 -7.08
N TYR A 150 -22.35 5.01 -8.33
CA TYR A 150 -22.62 5.89 -9.47
C TYR A 150 -24.14 6.10 -9.65
N PRO A 151 -24.61 7.33 -9.96
CA PRO A 151 -23.87 8.59 -10.09
C PRO A 151 -23.80 9.41 -8.79
N THR A 152 -24.35 8.92 -7.68
CA THR A 152 -24.61 9.70 -6.45
C THR A 152 -23.33 9.95 -5.64
N SER A 153 -22.43 8.98 -5.61
CA SER A 153 -21.15 9.07 -4.92
C SER A 153 -20.08 8.43 -5.79
N THR A 154 -19.20 9.24 -6.34
CA THR A 154 -18.15 8.80 -7.26
C THR A 154 -16.76 9.11 -6.73
N HIS A 155 -15.75 8.51 -7.32
CA HIS A 155 -14.34 8.80 -7.08
C HIS A 155 -13.60 8.91 -8.42
N ALA A 156 -12.39 9.48 -8.38
CA ALA A 156 -11.56 9.69 -9.57
C ALA A 156 -10.45 8.63 -9.70
N TYR A 157 -10.59 7.45 -9.10
CA TYR A 157 -9.56 6.41 -9.06
C TYR A 157 -9.06 6.04 -10.46
N ASP A 158 -9.98 5.70 -11.37
CA ASP A 158 -9.64 5.34 -12.75
C ASP A 158 -8.93 6.48 -13.49
N SER A 159 -9.35 7.73 -13.26
CA SER A 159 -8.74 8.91 -13.89
C SER A 159 -7.28 9.12 -13.47
N TYR A 160 -6.93 8.80 -12.23
CA TYR A 160 -5.57 8.93 -11.71
C TYR A 160 -4.67 7.74 -12.05
N ASN A 161 -5.22 6.53 -12.13
CA ASN A 161 -4.43 5.31 -12.18
C ASN A 161 -4.40 4.63 -13.56
N LEU A 162 -5.30 4.99 -14.48
CA LEU A 162 -5.31 4.39 -15.82
C LEU A 162 -4.21 4.97 -16.69
N PRO A 163 -3.46 4.13 -17.42
CA PRO A 163 -2.44 4.58 -18.36
C PRO A 163 -3.05 5.38 -19.52
N LEU A 164 -2.21 6.15 -20.20
CA LEU A 164 -2.57 7.01 -21.34
C LEU A 164 -3.37 6.31 -22.43
N THR A 165 -3.15 5.02 -22.63
CA THR A 165 -3.93 4.14 -23.52
C THR A 165 -5.44 4.30 -23.37
N PHE A 166 -5.92 4.64 -22.17
CA PHE A 166 -7.34 4.82 -21.87
C PHE A 166 -7.83 6.27 -22.00
N LYS A 167 -6.93 7.21 -22.29
CA LYS A 167 -7.27 8.66 -22.41
C LYS A 167 -8.06 9.16 -21.21
N ALA A 168 -7.75 8.68 -20.01
CA ALA A 168 -8.38 9.14 -18.79
C ALA A 168 -8.01 10.61 -18.51
N PRO A 169 -8.92 11.43 -17.94
CA PRO A 169 -8.71 12.88 -17.82
C PRO A 169 -7.46 13.32 -17.06
N LEU A 170 -6.96 12.49 -16.14
CA LEU A 170 -5.79 12.81 -15.30
C LEU A 170 -4.55 11.97 -15.68
N ASN A 171 -4.63 11.19 -16.76
CA ASN A 171 -3.51 10.56 -17.46
C ASN A 171 -2.46 9.92 -16.54
N CYS A 172 -2.86 8.95 -15.72
CA CYS A 172 -1.93 8.24 -14.85
C CYS A 172 -1.12 9.16 -13.92
N GLY A 173 -1.79 10.08 -13.25
CA GLY A 173 -1.14 10.98 -12.29
C GLY A 173 -0.60 10.27 -11.03
N VAL A 174 -0.99 9.01 -10.81
CA VAL A 174 -0.50 8.16 -9.72
C VAL A 174 -0.02 6.84 -10.32
N CYS A 175 1.30 6.67 -10.37
CA CYS A 175 1.96 5.48 -10.87
C CYS A 175 2.88 4.89 -9.80
N PRO A 176 2.97 3.55 -9.67
CA PRO A 176 4.00 2.94 -8.85
C PRO A 176 5.38 3.23 -9.44
N THR A 177 6.39 3.36 -8.57
CA THR A 177 7.78 3.43 -9.02
C THR A 177 8.28 2.07 -9.46
N ALA A 178 9.29 2.03 -10.32
CA ALA A 178 9.95 0.78 -10.71
C ALA A 178 10.50 0.05 -9.47
N ASP A 179 11.14 0.77 -8.56
CA ASP A 179 11.67 0.19 -7.31
C ASP A 179 10.58 -0.53 -6.49
N PHE A 180 9.36 0.03 -6.45
CA PHE A 180 8.24 -0.65 -5.79
C PHE A 180 7.81 -1.92 -6.52
N VAL A 181 7.71 -1.88 -7.86
CA VAL A 181 7.36 -3.03 -8.68
C VAL A 181 8.37 -4.17 -8.51
N GLU A 182 9.63 -3.84 -8.42
CA GLU A 182 10.75 -4.77 -8.24
C GLU A 182 10.85 -5.40 -6.85
N LEU A 183 10.04 -4.94 -5.87
CA LEU A 183 9.93 -5.60 -4.57
C LEU A 183 9.08 -6.88 -4.61
N PHE A 184 8.24 -7.06 -5.64
CA PHE A 184 7.49 -8.29 -5.82
C PHE A 184 8.43 -9.46 -6.16
N ASP A 185 8.06 -10.68 -5.77
CA ASP A 185 8.84 -11.88 -6.08
C ASP A 185 8.73 -12.26 -7.56
N GLY A 186 9.72 -13.00 -8.06
CA GLY A 186 9.71 -13.61 -9.39
C GLY A 186 10.55 -12.87 -10.44
N PHE A 187 11.19 -11.76 -10.11
CA PHE A 187 12.15 -11.12 -11.00
C PHE A 187 13.52 -11.81 -10.94
N ASP A 188 14.15 -11.98 -12.11
CA ASP A 188 15.48 -12.55 -12.19
C ASP A 188 16.53 -11.65 -11.52
N ARG A 189 17.31 -12.24 -10.62
CA ARG A 189 18.35 -11.52 -9.86
C ARG A 189 19.69 -12.21 -9.97
N TYR A 190 20.74 -11.42 -9.87
CA TYR A 190 22.09 -11.92 -9.64
C TYR A 190 22.23 -12.43 -8.19
N PRO A 191 23.31 -13.21 -7.88
CA PRO A 191 23.54 -13.70 -6.52
C PRO A 191 23.68 -12.61 -5.46
N ASP A 192 24.04 -11.39 -5.85
CA ASP A 192 24.16 -10.22 -4.97
C ASP A 192 22.80 -9.53 -4.72
N GLY A 193 21.70 -10.04 -5.31
CA GLY A 193 20.35 -9.49 -5.19
C GLY A 193 20.00 -8.43 -6.21
N THR A 194 20.93 -7.98 -7.05
CA THR A 194 20.64 -7.01 -8.12
C THR A 194 19.79 -7.65 -9.23
N LEU A 195 18.88 -6.87 -9.81
CA LEU A 195 18.05 -7.32 -10.92
C LEU A 195 18.88 -7.58 -12.16
N LYS A 196 18.51 -8.62 -12.91
CA LYS A 196 19.13 -8.97 -14.21
C LYS A 196 18.61 -8.12 -15.36
N VAL A 197 18.36 -6.85 -15.11
CA VAL A 197 17.98 -5.88 -16.14
C VAL A 197 18.85 -4.66 -16.02
N THR A 198 19.20 -4.08 -17.16
CA THR A 198 19.92 -2.82 -17.18
C THR A 198 18.91 -1.69 -17.20
N THR A 199 18.85 -0.94 -16.11
CA THR A 199 18.15 0.34 -16.06
C THR A 199 19.16 1.42 -16.47
N GLY A 200 18.99 2.06 -17.61
CA GLY A 200 19.83 3.18 -18.03
C GLY A 200 20.01 3.32 -19.54
N ASN A 201 20.53 4.47 -19.95
CA ASN A 201 20.64 4.88 -21.36
C ASN A 201 21.79 4.23 -22.13
N SER A 202 22.59 3.37 -21.52
CA SER A 202 23.74 2.72 -22.18
C SER A 202 23.64 1.22 -22.08
N CYS A 203 22.80 0.62 -22.92
CA CYS A 203 22.82 -0.82 -23.14
C CYS A 203 24.06 -1.16 -23.96
N THR A 204 25.06 -1.75 -23.31
CA THR A 204 26.21 -2.35 -23.98
C THR A 204 25.99 -3.86 -24.08
N GLU A 205 26.30 -4.46 -25.20
CA GLU A 205 26.17 -5.91 -25.41
C GLU A 205 26.85 -6.67 -24.24
N GLY A 206 26.11 -7.61 -23.64
CA GLY A 206 26.54 -8.36 -22.46
C GLY A 206 26.15 -7.77 -21.09
N ASN A 207 25.63 -6.55 -21.03
CA ASN A 207 25.24 -5.88 -19.79
C ASN A 207 23.72 -5.76 -19.61
N TYR A 208 22.93 -6.42 -20.46
CA TYR A 208 21.47 -6.42 -20.39
C TYR A 208 20.89 -7.77 -20.75
N VAL A 209 19.68 -8.02 -20.27
CA VAL A 209 18.89 -9.20 -20.65
C VAL A 209 17.93 -8.79 -21.75
N MET A 210 17.92 -9.57 -22.84
CA MET A 210 16.98 -9.40 -23.94
C MET A 210 15.72 -10.20 -23.66
N TYR A 211 14.57 -9.61 -23.93
CA TYR A 211 13.27 -10.24 -23.87
C TYR A 211 12.60 -10.19 -25.24
N ASP A 212 11.87 -11.24 -25.60
CA ASP A 212 11.15 -11.33 -26.86
C ASP A 212 9.88 -10.47 -26.88
N SER A 213 9.33 -10.22 -25.72
CA SER A 213 8.18 -9.32 -25.54
C SER A 213 8.28 -8.52 -24.24
N PRO A 214 7.57 -7.38 -24.13
CA PRO A 214 7.50 -6.61 -22.88
C PRO A 214 6.99 -7.41 -21.69
N MET A 215 6.13 -8.42 -21.93
CA MET A 215 5.59 -9.30 -20.90
C MET A 215 6.63 -10.25 -20.31
N ASP A 216 7.67 -10.60 -21.06
CA ASP A 216 8.64 -11.62 -20.61
C ASP A 216 9.40 -11.21 -19.35
N TYR A 217 9.55 -9.92 -19.12
CA TYR A 217 10.14 -9.41 -17.89
C TYR A 217 9.28 -9.71 -16.64
N TYR A 218 7.97 -9.73 -16.81
CA TYR A 218 7.00 -9.88 -15.73
C TYR A 218 6.42 -11.30 -15.61
N LYS A 219 6.70 -12.18 -16.56
CA LYS A 219 6.03 -13.51 -16.68
C LYS A 219 6.17 -14.41 -15.46
N ASN A 220 7.27 -14.27 -14.71
CA ASN A 220 7.55 -15.05 -13.51
C ASN A 220 7.20 -14.30 -12.22
N ALA A 221 6.71 -13.07 -12.35
CA ALA A 221 6.34 -12.28 -11.18
C ALA A 221 5.16 -12.92 -10.43
N GLU A 222 5.17 -12.76 -9.12
CA GLU A 222 4.10 -13.30 -8.30
C GLU A 222 2.72 -12.77 -8.72
N PRO A 223 1.64 -13.56 -8.56
CA PRO A 223 0.30 -13.20 -9.03
C PRO A 223 -0.24 -11.86 -8.50
N ARG A 224 0.22 -11.41 -7.34
CA ARG A 224 -0.17 -10.11 -6.77
C ARG A 224 0.30 -8.93 -7.61
N LEU A 225 1.49 -9.02 -8.23
CA LEU A 225 1.94 -7.96 -9.12
C LEU A 225 0.92 -7.73 -10.24
N ARG A 226 0.54 -8.79 -10.96
CA ARG A 226 -0.42 -8.72 -12.05
C ARG A 226 -1.79 -8.23 -11.61
N ALA A 227 -2.20 -8.56 -10.38
CA ALA A 227 -3.49 -8.11 -9.84
C ALA A 227 -3.50 -6.63 -9.43
N TYR A 228 -2.36 -6.05 -9.04
CA TYR A 228 -2.29 -4.71 -8.47
C TYR A 228 -1.68 -3.66 -9.39
N VAL A 229 -0.86 -4.06 -10.35
CA VAL A 229 -0.07 -3.16 -11.19
C VAL A 229 -0.36 -3.43 -12.66
N ILE A 230 -0.67 -2.38 -13.41
CA ILE A 230 -0.72 -2.41 -14.87
C ILE A 230 0.70 -2.19 -15.38
N PHE A 231 1.19 -3.10 -16.20
CA PHE A 231 2.55 -3.08 -16.73
C PHE A 231 2.60 -3.27 -18.27
N PRO A 232 3.74 -2.96 -18.92
CA PRO A 232 3.88 -3.04 -20.36
C PRO A 232 3.55 -4.45 -20.93
N GLY A 233 2.77 -4.49 -22.00
CA GLY A 233 2.39 -5.73 -22.68
C GLY A 233 1.24 -6.51 -22.04
N ASP A 234 0.76 -6.11 -20.85
CA ASP A 234 -0.44 -6.71 -20.24
C ASP A 234 -1.71 -6.32 -21.01
N VAL A 235 -2.78 -7.04 -20.78
CA VAL A 235 -4.11 -6.73 -21.35
C VAL A 235 -5.03 -6.30 -20.24
N PHE A 236 -5.45 -5.05 -20.26
CA PHE A 236 -6.40 -4.51 -19.30
C PHE A 236 -7.62 -3.92 -20.00
N LYS A 237 -8.83 -4.25 -19.53
CA LYS A 237 -10.11 -3.83 -20.14
C LYS A 237 -10.14 -4.10 -21.67
N GLY A 238 -9.55 -5.21 -22.11
CA GLY A 238 -9.52 -5.65 -23.51
C GLY A 238 -8.56 -4.88 -24.42
N LYS A 239 -7.65 -4.08 -23.85
CA LYS A 239 -6.60 -3.37 -24.59
C LYS A 239 -5.23 -3.80 -24.12
N GLU A 240 -4.31 -4.01 -25.04
CA GLU A 240 -2.90 -4.17 -24.73
C GLU A 240 -2.33 -2.85 -24.21
N ILE A 241 -1.45 -2.95 -23.23
CA ILE A 241 -0.81 -1.81 -22.58
C ILE A 241 0.54 -1.53 -23.23
N GLU A 242 0.57 -0.58 -24.11
CA GLU A 242 1.75 -0.21 -24.91
C GLU A 242 2.50 0.96 -24.28
N ILE A 243 3.00 0.82 -23.06
CA ILE A 243 3.77 1.84 -22.33
C ILE A 243 5.27 1.52 -22.33
N TYR A 244 5.83 1.20 -23.50
CA TYR A 244 7.24 0.90 -23.68
C TYR A 244 7.80 1.62 -24.92
N ALA A 245 9.11 1.90 -24.89
CA ALA A 245 9.75 2.79 -25.87
C ALA A 245 9.94 2.20 -27.27
N GLY A 246 9.54 0.96 -27.51
CA GLY A 246 9.69 0.26 -28.78
C GLY A 246 10.43 -1.07 -28.64
N VAL A 247 10.79 -1.65 -29.76
CA VAL A 247 11.43 -2.97 -29.86
C VAL A 247 12.85 -2.82 -30.39
N TYR A 248 13.81 -3.49 -29.76
CA TYR A 248 15.18 -3.55 -30.24
C TYR A 248 15.31 -4.65 -31.32
N THR A 249 15.76 -4.27 -32.52
CA THR A 249 15.91 -5.18 -33.65
C THR A 249 17.36 -5.51 -33.99
N GLY A 250 18.30 -5.23 -33.09
CA GLY A 250 19.72 -5.51 -33.28
C GLY A 250 20.53 -4.34 -33.87
N ALA A 251 19.92 -3.34 -34.47
CA ALA A 251 20.62 -2.22 -35.09
C ALA A 251 20.30 -0.86 -34.44
N ALA A 252 19.07 -0.67 -34.02
CA ALA A 252 18.59 0.51 -33.29
C ALA A 252 17.23 0.21 -32.68
N PRO A 253 16.84 0.92 -31.60
CA PRO A 253 15.46 0.83 -31.11
C PRO A 253 14.52 1.29 -32.23
N VAL A 254 13.51 0.48 -32.49
CA VAL A 254 12.41 0.86 -33.39
C VAL A 254 11.63 1.99 -32.73
N LYS A 255 11.04 2.84 -33.54
CA LYS A 255 10.17 3.93 -33.05
C LYS A 255 9.14 3.41 -32.05
N PRO A 256 8.79 4.23 -31.03
CA PRO A 256 7.72 3.91 -30.10
C PRO A 256 6.47 3.46 -30.86
N LEU A 257 5.81 2.41 -30.38
CA LEU A 257 4.56 1.93 -30.98
C LEU A 257 3.42 2.93 -30.82
N LEU A 258 3.55 3.87 -29.88
CA LEU A 258 2.60 4.95 -29.62
C LEU A 258 3.26 6.30 -29.96
N SER A 259 3.11 6.72 -31.22
CA SER A 259 3.58 8.03 -31.67
C SER A 259 2.85 9.22 -31.04
N ASP A 260 1.68 8.96 -30.42
CA ASP A 260 0.78 9.97 -29.88
C ASP A 260 0.96 10.23 -28.38
N TYR A 261 1.84 9.49 -27.73
CA TYR A 261 2.13 9.68 -26.31
C TYR A 261 3.55 10.19 -26.11
N SER A 262 3.66 11.46 -25.76
CA SER A 262 4.91 12.02 -25.23
C SER A 262 5.10 11.53 -23.79
N TYR A 263 6.22 10.91 -23.53
CA TYR A 263 6.67 10.55 -22.18
C TYR A 263 7.30 11.76 -21.50
#